data_ee956ff7bcf7f4eb502b3e1f2c2096d5
#
_entry.id   ee956ff7bcf7f4eb502b3e1f2c2096d5
#
_cell.length_a   1.000
_cell.length_b   1.000
_cell.length_c   1.000
_cell.angle_alpha   90.00
_cell.angle_beta   90.00
_cell.angle_gamma   90.00
#
_symmetry.space_group_name_H-M   'P 1'
#
loop_
_entity.id
_entity.type
_entity.pdbx_description
1 polymer ?
#
loop_
_entity_poly.entity_id
_entity_poly.type
_entity_poly.pdbx_seq_one_letter_code
_entity_poly.pdbx_strand_id
1 'polypeptide(L)'
;VAVDMTVSEAVIAVMGPQARSVLQPVIDQSLDNDSFSFGWAKQIAIGHINARAHRVSYVGELGWEIYVSSEMAEHALNTVWHAGQSHGLTLAGMHALDSCRLEKAFRHFGHDISDEDHILEAGLGFTVKTDKPTSQLGQFIGRDAVLAKQEVGLKKRLVQFQLEDPAPLLYHNEPILRDGKITGYL
;
A
#
# COMPACT_ATOMS: atom_id res chain seq x y z
N VAL A 1 -21.88 -10.34 6.79
CA VAL A 1 -21.28 -10.66 8.09
C VAL A 1 -19.82 -10.24 8.03
N ALA A 2 -19.35 -9.45 9.00
CA ALA A 2 -17.94 -9.12 9.21
C ALA A 2 -17.41 -10.00 10.37
N VAL A 3 -16.21 -10.54 10.19
CA VAL A 3 -15.55 -11.37 11.19
C VAL A 3 -14.14 -10.80 11.42
N ASP A 4 -13.79 -10.59 12.69
CA ASP A 4 -12.45 -10.18 13.08
C ASP A 4 -11.50 -11.40 13.06
N MET A 5 -10.48 -11.34 12.21
CA MET A 5 -9.48 -12.39 12.00
C MET A 5 -8.10 -12.01 12.56
N THR A 6 -8.00 -10.93 13.31
CA THR A 6 -6.72 -10.31 13.73
C THR A 6 -5.77 -11.30 14.43
N VAL A 7 -6.31 -12.19 15.27
CA VAL A 7 -5.49 -13.16 16.01
C VAL A 7 -5.30 -14.49 15.30
N SER A 8 -6.03 -14.73 14.22
CA SER A 8 -6.05 -16.02 13.52
C SER A 8 -5.22 -16.03 12.23
N GLU A 9 -4.89 -14.88 11.67
CA GLU A 9 -4.05 -14.74 10.48
C GLU A 9 -2.83 -13.87 10.76
N ALA A 10 -1.70 -14.26 10.19
CA ALA A 10 -0.49 -13.47 10.09
C ALA A 10 -0.25 -13.08 8.63
N VAL A 11 0.40 -11.93 8.41
CA VAL A 11 0.74 -11.43 7.07
C VAL A 11 2.24 -11.29 6.94
N ILE A 12 2.80 -11.90 5.90
CA ILE A 12 4.20 -11.76 5.51
C ILE A 12 4.23 -11.02 4.19
N ALA A 13 4.80 -9.81 4.20
CA ALA A 13 4.98 -9.01 2.99
C ALA A 13 6.37 -9.25 2.42
N VAL A 14 6.43 -9.66 1.14
CA VAL A 14 7.69 -9.82 0.38
C VAL A 14 7.64 -8.87 -0.79
N MET A 15 8.45 -7.82 -0.73
CA MET A 15 8.40 -6.70 -1.66
C MET A 15 9.81 -6.35 -2.13
N GLY A 16 9.95 -5.99 -3.41
CA GLY A 16 11.20 -5.61 -4.03
C GLY A 16 11.37 -6.22 -5.42
N PRO A 17 12.37 -5.79 -6.19
CA PRO A 17 12.58 -6.27 -7.56
C PRO A 17 12.79 -7.79 -7.66
N GLN A 18 13.36 -8.40 -6.62
CA GLN A 18 13.63 -9.84 -6.54
C GLN A 18 12.52 -10.65 -5.86
N ALA A 19 11.40 -10.05 -5.47
CA ALA A 19 10.32 -10.73 -4.73
C ALA A 19 9.85 -12.01 -5.42
N ARG A 20 9.72 -11.99 -6.76
CA ARG A 20 9.34 -13.18 -7.54
C ARG A 20 10.41 -14.28 -7.46
N SER A 21 11.67 -13.92 -7.60
CA SER A 21 12.78 -14.88 -7.54
C SER A 21 12.88 -15.55 -6.16
N VAL A 22 12.56 -14.80 -5.10
CA VAL A 22 12.49 -15.31 -3.72
C VAL A 22 11.33 -16.29 -3.54
N LEU A 23 10.14 -15.92 -4.03
CA LEU A 23 8.90 -16.63 -3.74
C LEU A 23 8.65 -17.83 -4.66
N GLN A 24 9.02 -17.75 -5.95
CA GLN A 24 8.70 -18.80 -6.93
C GLN A 24 9.24 -20.18 -6.55
N PRO A 25 10.43 -20.35 -5.97
CA PRO A 25 10.92 -21.68 -5.56
C PRO A 25 10.12 -22.37 -4.44
N VAL A 26 9.36 -21.58 -3.67
CA VAL A 26 8.64 -22.08 -2.47
C VAL A 26 7.12 -22.00 -2.63
N ILE A 27 6.62 -21.47 -3.74
CA ILE A 27 5.20 -21.39 -4.06
C ILE A 27 4.90 -22.29 -5.28
N ASP A 28 3.88 -23.10 -5.16
CA ASP A 28 3.50 -24.11 -6.17
C ASP A 28 2.87 -23.52 -7.45
N GLN A 29 2.25 -22.34 -7.37
CA GLN A 29 1.67 -21.68 -8.53
C GLN A 29 2.68 -20.74 -9.21
N SER A 30 2.49 -20.51 -10.51
CA SER A 30 3.24 -19.49 -11.24
C SER A 30 2.92 -18.08 -10.70
N LEU A 31 3.99 -17.32 -10.43
CA LEU A 31 3.94 -15.94 -10.03
C LEU A 31 4.19 -14.95 -11.20
N ASP A 32 4.19 -15.42 -12.45
CA ASP A 32 4.32 -14.56 -13.62
C ASP A 32 3.13 -13.58 -13.75
N ASN A 33 3.27 -12.59 -14.63
CA ASN A 33 2.28 -11.54 -14.76
C ASN A 33 0.95 -12.02 -15.31
N ASP A 34 0.97 -13.01 -16.19
CA ASP A 34 -0.23 -13.54 -16.86
C ASP A 34 -0.99 -14.48 -15.93
N SER A 35 -0.25 -15.26 -15.15
CA SER A 35 -0.82 -16.21 -14.20
C SER A 35 -1.26 -15.55 -12.89
N PHE A 36 -0.58 -14.46 -12.46
CA PHE A 36 -0.89 -13.77 -11.22
C PHE A 36 -0.80 -12.26 -11.42
N SER A 37 -1.84 -11.65 -11.98
CA SER A 37 -1.90 -10.23 -12.28
C SER A 37 -1.92 -9.35 -11.01
N PHE A 38 -1.43 -8.11 -11.13
CA PHE A 38 -1.51 -7.12 -10.05
C PHE A 38 -2.95 -6.94 -9.55
N GLY A 39 -3.10 -6.84 -8.24
CA GLY A 39 -4.40 -6.70 -7.56
C GLY A 39 -5.17 -8.02 -7.39
N TRP A 40 -4.65 -9.13 -7.89
CA TRP A 40 -5.29 -10.43 -7.70
C TRP A 40 -4.91 -11.05 -6.37
N ALA A 41 -5.86 -11.86 -5.85
CA ALA A 41 -5.66 -12.73 -4.70
C ALA A 41 -5.86 -14.18 -5.13
N LYS A 42 -4.97 -15.07 -4.67
CA LYS A 42 -5.04 -16.51 -4.96
C LYS A 42 -4.73 -17.34 -3.72
N GLN A 43 -5.36 -18.50 -3.66
CA GLN A 43 -4.90 -19.57 -2.78
C GLN A 43 -3.62 -20.14 -3.36
N ILE A 44 -2.63 -20.34 -2.51
CA ILE A 44 -1.32 -20.90 -2.85
C ILE A 44 -0.92 -21.94 -1.83
N ALA A 45 0.02 -22.79 -2.19
CA ALA A 45 0.81 -23.54 -1.21
C ALA A 45 2.20 -22.91 -1.10
N ILE A 46 2.67 -22.71 0.13
CA ILE A 46 4.02 -22.25 0.44
C ILE A 46 4.70 -23.30 1.32
N GLY A 47 5.73 -23.97 0.79
CA GLY A 47 6.25 -25.16 1.43
C GLY A 47 5.15 -26.22 1.62
N HIS A 48 4.79 -26.49 2.87
CA HIS A 48 3.79 -27.51 3.23
C HIS A 48 2.46 -26.92 3.72
N ILE A 49 2.25 -25.61 3.61
CA ILE A 49 1.08 -24.94 4.16
C ILE A 49 0.25 -24.26 3.06
N ASN A 50 -1.06 -24.24 3.30
CA ASN A 50 -1.97 -23.42 2.48
C ASN A 50 -1.92 -21.97 2.95
N ALA A 51 -1.88 -21.08 1.99
CA ALA A 51 -1.85 -19.63 2.22
C ALA A 51 -2.72 -18.93 1.19
N ARG A 52 -3.00 -17.66 1.42
CA ARG A 52 -3.58 -16.76 0.43
C ARG A 52 -2.55 -15.69 0.11
N ALA A 53 -2.24 -15.50 -1.15
CA ALA A 53 -1.36 -14.42 -1.58
C ALA A 53 -2.16 -13.34 -2.31
N HIS A 54 -1.85 -12.09 -2.01
CA HIS A 54 -2.31 -10.93 -2.76
C HIS A 54 -1.12 -10.30 -3.47
N ARG A 55 -1.22 -10.10 -4.78
CA ARG A 55 -0.21 -9.39 -5.53
C ARG A 55 -0.44 -7.88 -5.41
N VAL A 56 0.05 -7.33 -4.32
CA VAL A 56 0.02 -5.91 -3.99
C VAL A 56 1.34 -5.49 -3.38
N SER A 57 1.61 -4.20 -3.35
CA SER A 57 2.81 -3.65 -2.73
C SER A 57 2.52 -2.24 -2.21
N TYR A 58 2.89 -2.00 -0.97
CA TYR A 58 2.81 -0.65 -0.39
C TYR A 58 4.10 0.15 -0.59
N VAL A 59 5.17 -0.49 -1.01
CA VAL A 59 6.45 0.19 -1.33
C VAL A 59 6.62 0.50 -2.81
N GLY A 60 5.62 0.18 -3.65
CA GLY A 60 5.61 0.47 -5.08
C GLY A 60 6.57 -0.37 -5.92
N GLU A 61 7.13 -1.43 -5.35
CA GLU A 61 7.92 -2.45 -6.03
C GLU A 61 7.07 -3.70 -6.31
N LEU A 62 7.64 -4.67 -7.04
CA LEU A 62 7.01 -5.98 -7.18
C LEU A 62 6.82 -6.62 -5.80
N GLY A 63 5.66 -7.19 -5.52
CA GLY A 63 5.45 -7.79 -4.21
C GLY A 63 4.17 -8.58 -4.06
N TRP A 64 4.15 -9.34 -2.97
CA TRP A 64 2.99 -10.09 -2.49
C TRP A 64 2.87 -9.98 -0.98
N GLU A 65 1.63 -9.89 -0.52
CA GLU A 65 1.25 -10.12 0.86
C GLU A 65 0.74 -11.54 0.98
N ILE A 66 1.36 -12.32 1.88
CA ILE A 66 1.06 -13.73 2.08
C ILE A 66 0.37 -13.87 3.43
N TYR A 67 -0.88 -14.32 3.40
CA TYR A 67 -1.75 -14.52 4.56
C TYR A 67 -1.74 -15.99 4.93
N VAL A 68 -1.34 -16.28 6.17
CA VAL A 68 -1.27 -17.63 6.71
C VAL A 68 -1.96 -17.69 8.07
N SER A 69 -2.38 -18.87 8.51
CA SER A 69 -2.82 -19.02 9.90
C SER A 69 -1.69 -18.68 10.86
N SER A 70 -2.02 -18.04 11.99
CA SER A 70 -1.01 -17.53 12.95
C SER A 70 -0.05 -18.62 13.44
N GLU A 71 -0.53 -19.85 13.62
CA GLU A 71 0.29 -20.99 14.02
C GLU A 71 1.33 -21.41 12.98
N MET A 72 1.13 -21.05 11.70
CA MET A 72 2.04 -21.35 10.60
C MET A 72 2.96 -20.18 10.22
N ALA A 73 2.83 -19.04 10.90
CA ALA A 73 3.57 -17.81 10.57
C ALA A 73 5.09 -18.00 10.62
N GLU A 74 5.59 -18.66 11.65
CA GLU A 74 7.03 -18.94 11.80
C GLU A 74 7.54 -19.85 10.68
N HIS A 75 6.81 -20.91 10.37
CA HIS A 75 7.18 -21.81 9.29
C HIS A 75 7.20 -21.10 7.94
N ALA A 76 6.19 -20.31 7.64
CA ALA A 76 6.11 -19.53 6.40
C ALA A 76 7.24 -18.51 6.29
N LEU A 77 7.52 -17.78 7.39
CA LEU A 77 8.62 -16.81 7.43
C LEU A 77 9.96 -17.49 7.17
N ASN A 78 10.24 -18.61 7.87
CA ASN A 78 11.49 -19.35 7.71
C ASN A 78 11.63 -19.92 6.30
N THR A 79 10.54 -20.39 5.68
CA THR A 79 10.54 -20.89 4.30
C THR A 79 10.94 -19.80 3.32
N VAL A 80 10.32 -18.61 3.42
CA VAL A 80 10.65 -17.43 2.60
C VAL A 80 12.08 -16.96 2.89
N TRP A 81 12.45 -16.89 4.18
CA TRP A 81 13.76 -16.42 4.60
C TRP A 81 14.91 -17.26 4.02
N HIS A 82 14.79 -18.57 4.08
CA HIS A 82 15.81 -19.47 3.52
C HIS A 82 15.89 -19.35 1.99
N ALA A 83 14.74 -19.28 1.31
CA ALA A 83 14.72 -19.11 -0.14
C ALA A 83 15.31 -17.78 -0.58
N GLY A 84 15.15 -16.74 0.23
CA GLY A 84 15.59 -15.38 -0.11
C GLY A 84 17.08 -15.09 0.12
N GLN A 85 17.81 -15.95 0.83
CA GLN A 85 19.23 -15.68 1.17
C GLN A 85 20.11 -15.44 -0.04
N SER A 86 19.95 -16.21 -1.11
CA SER A 86 20.69 -16.04 -2.36
C SER A 86 20.27 -14.84 -3.20
N HIS A 87 19.14 -14.22 -2.86
CA HIS A 87 18.55 -13.08 -3.55
C HIS A 87 18.68 -11.77 -2.76
N GLY A 88 19.45 -11.76 -1.67
CA GLY A 88 19.66 -10.57 -0.86
C GLY A 88 18.43 -10.14 -0.04
N LEU A 89 17.54 -11.09 0.31
CA LEU A 89 16.41 -10.82 1.19
C LEU A 89 16.89 -10.31 2.56
N THR A 90 16.30 -9.23 3.02
CA THR A 90 16.57 -8.65 4.34
C THR A 90 15.27 -8.35 5.06
N LEU A 91 15.31 -8.33 6.39
CA LEU A 91 14.18 -7.81 7.18
C LEU A 91 14.16 -6.28 7.10
N ALA A 92 12.98 -5.72 6.88
CA ALA A 92 12.78 -4.28 6.81
C ALA A 92 11.85 -3.81 7.92
N GLY A 93 12.21 -2.71 8.58
CA GLY A 93 11.38 -2.09 9.60
C GLY A 93 10.37 -1.10 9.03
N MET A 94 9.49 -0.59 9.89
CA MET A 94 8.43 0.35 9.49
C MET A 94 8.97 1.65 8.89
N HIS A 95 10.11 2.16 9.36
CA HIS A 95 10.71 3.37 8.79
C HIS A 95 11.21 3.15 7.36
N ALA A 96 11.73 1.97 7.05
CA ALA A 96 12.12 1.62 5.68
C ALA A 96 10.89 1.54 4.76
N LEU A 97 9.80 0.94 5.25
CA LEU A 97 8.51 0.90 4.55
C LEU A 97 7.99 2.30 4.27
N ASP A 98 8.01 3.19 5.27
CA ASP A 98 7.58 4.58 5.13
C ASP A 98 8.41 5.33 4.09
N SER A 99 9.73 5.21 4.11
CA SER A 99 10.59 5.85 3.11
C SER A 99 10.28 5.36 1.69
N CYS A 100 10.13 4.05 1.51
CA CYS A 100 9.83 3.47 0.20
C CYS A 100 8.44 3.88 -0.32
N ARG A 101 7.39 3.84 0.53
CA ARG A 101 6.04 4.23 0.11
C ARG A 101 5.97 5.73 -0.20
N LEU A 102 6.72 6.56 0.54
CA LEU A 102 6.79 8.00 0.34
C LEU A 102 7.38 8.33 -1.03
N GLU A 103 8.45 7.64 -1.46
CA GLU A 103 9.03 7.81 -2.79
C GLU A 103 8.03 7.58 -3.92
N LYS A 104 7.03 6.73 -3.71
CA LYS A 104 5.95 6.44 -4.66
C LYS A 104 4.70 7.31 -4.45
N ALA A 105 4.77 8.26 -3.52
CA ALA A 105 3.66 9.11 -3.10
C ALA A 105 2.42 8.29 -2.66
N PHE A 106 2.61 7.11 -2.09
CA PHE A 106 1.52 6.34 -1.48
C PHE A 106 1.13 6.96 -0.13
N ARG A 107 -0.16 7.20 0.05
CA ARG A 107 -0.71 7.86 1.23
C ARG A 107 -0.88 6.86 2.36
N HIS A 108 -0.60 7.33 3.56
CA HIS A 108 -0.81 6.60 4.79
C HIS A 108 -1.97 7.25 5.55
N PHE A 109 -3.12 6.55 5.63
CA PHE A 109 -4.26 7.05 6.39
C PHE A 109 -3.94 7.08 7.88
N GLY A 110 -4.27 8.19 8.52
CA GLY A 110 -3.90 8.45 9.92
C GLY A 110 -2.51 9.07 10.09
N HIS A 111 -1.78 9.31 9.00
CA HIS A 111 -0.46 9.92 8.99
C HIS A 111 -0.40 11.11 8.02
N ASP A 112 -0.49 10.85 6.71
CA ASP A 112 -0.47 11.89 5.67
C ASP A 112 -1.85 12.47 5.39
N ILE A 113 -2.87 11.66 5.58
CA ILE A 113 -4.28 12.00 5.36
C ILE A 113 -5.15 11.45 6.50
N SER A 114 -6.26 12.11 6.73
CA SER A 114 -7.25 11.74 7.75
C SER A 114 -8.67 11.80 7.20
N ASP A 115 -9.66 11.65 8.05
CA ASP A 115 -11.08 11.85 7.74
C ASP A 115 -11.44 13.32 7.49
N GLU A 116 -10.56 14.26 7.81
CA GLU A 116 -10.72 15.68 7.51
C GLU A 116 -10.26 16.05 6.09
N ASP A 117 -9.60 15.13 5.37
CA ASP A 117 -9.07 15.38 4.05
C ASP A 117 -10.01 14.88 2.95
N HIS A 118 -10.31 15.78 2.04
CA HIS A 118 -11.13 15.41 0.89
C HIS A 118 -10.32 14.55 -0.10
N ILE A 119 -10.92 13.48 -0.62
CA ILE A 119 -10.24 12.51 -1.50
C ILE A 119 -9.57 13.15 -2.73
N LEU A 120 -10.15 14.23 -3.27
CA LEU A 120 -9.56 14.98 -4.39
C LEU A 120 -8.34 15.81 -3.94
N GLU A 121 -8.36 16.37 -2.74
CA GLU A 121 -7.24 17.11 -2.15
C GLU A 121 -6.08 16.17 -1.82
N ALA A 122 -6.38 14.94 -1.42
CA ALA A 122 -5.40 13.87 -1.22
C ALA A 122 -4.80 13.32 -2.53
N GLY A 123 -5.29 13.77 -3.70
CA GLY A 123 -4.84 13.28 -5.00
C GLY A 123 -5.29 11.84 -5.32
N LEU A 124 -6.36 11.36 -4.68
CA LEU A 124 -6.91 10.01 -4.84
C LEU A 124 -8.18 9.97 -5.71
N GLY A 125 -8.47 11.04 -6.45
CA GLY A 125 -9.66 11.13 -7.30
C GLY A 125 -9.78 10.01 -8.33
N PHE A 126 -8.67 9.43 -8.79
CA PHE A 126 -8.66 8.30 -9.72
C PHE A 126 -9.29 7.02 -9.14
N THR A 127 -9.41 6.93 -7.81
CA THR A 127 -10.04 5.78 -7.13
C THR A 127 -11.56 5.90 -7.09
N VAL A 128 -12.12 7.07 -7.40
CA VAL A 128 -13.55 7.38 -7.28
C VAL A 128 -14.25 7.23 -8.62
N LYS A 129 -15.25 6.36 -8.68
CA LYS A 129 -16.07 6.12 -9.87
C LYS A 129 -17.37 6.95 -9.81
N THR A 130 -17.27 8.24 -10.13
CA THR A 130 -18.43 9.15 -10.14
C THR A 130 -19.39 8.92 -11.31
N ASP A 131 -18.92 8.26 -12.37
CA ASP A 131 -19.64 7.92 -13.60
C ASP A 131 -20.38 6.57 -13.55
N LYS A 132 -20.36 5.88 -12.41
CA LYS A 132 -21.14 4.64 -12.25
C LYS A 132 -22.63 4.90 -12.52
N PRO A 133 -23.27 4.08 -13.39
CA PRO A 133 -24.70 4.16 -13.58
C PRO A 133 -25.44 3.99 -12.25
N THR A 134 -26.45 4.80 -12.03
CA THR A 134 -27.30 4.78 -10.81
C THR A 134 -28.16 3.54 -10.69
N SER A 135 -28.14 2.64 -11.66
CA SER A 135 -28.97 1.45 -11.72
C SER A 135 -28.48 0.34 -10.80
N GLN A 136 -29.33 -0.11 -9.93
CA GLN A 136 -29.35 -1.36 -9.14
C GLN A 136 -28.38 -1.51 -7.95
N LEU A 137 -27.21 -0.89 -7.90
CA LEU A 137 -26.28 -1.00 -6.76
C LEU A 137 -26.15 0.30 -5.95
N GLY A 138 -26.96 1.31 -6.26
CA GLY A 138 -26.94 2.59 -5.57
C GLY A 138 -25.69 3.42 -5.86
N GLN A 139 -25.78 4.68 -5.54
CA GLN A 139 -24.62 5.58 -5.51
C GLN A 139 -23.84 5.29 -4.21
N PHE A 140 -22.52 5.44 -4.23
CA PHE A 140 -21.74 5.36 -3.00
C PHE A 140 -21.99 6.59 -2.11
N ILE A 141 -21.90 6.42 -0.81
CA ILE A 141 -22.02 7.51 0.17
C ILE A 141 -20.94 8.55 -0.08
N GLY A 142 -21.33 9.83 -0.21
CA GLY A 142 -20.41 10.94 -0.45
C GLY A 142 -20.21 11.30 -1.93
N ARG A 143 -20.86 10.61 -2.89
CA ARG A 143 -20.73 10.92 -4.33
C ARG A 143 -21.04 12.39 -4.64
N ASP A 144 -22.14 12.90 -4.13
CA ASP A 144 -22.58 14.28 -4.41
C ASP A 144 -21.62 15.31 -3.83
N ALA A 145 -21.02 15.03 -2.67
CA ALA A 145 -19.97 15.87 -2.10
C ALA A 145 -18.70 15.88 -2.97
N VAL A 146 -18.34 14.76 -3.58
CA VAL A 146 -17.21 14.69 -4.53
C VAL A 146 -17.49 15.52 -5.77
N LEU A 147 -18.68 15.40 -6.36
CA LEU A 147 -19.09 16.17 -7.54
C LEU A 147 -19.11 17.66 -7.24
N ALA A 148 -19.73 18.08 -6.14
CA ALA A 148 -19.75 19.49 -5.72
C ALA A 148 -18.33 20.05 -5.52
N LYS A 149 -17.42 19.26 -4.94
CA LYS A 149 -16.03 19.68 -4.78
C LYS A 149 -15.28 19.79 -6.10
N GLN A 150 -15.59 18.96 -7.08
CA GLN A 150 -15.04 19.07 -8.44
C GLN A 150 -15.46 20.40 -9.11
N GLU A 151 -16.72 20.80 -8.96
CA GLU A 151 -17.25 22.05 -9.53
C GLU A 151 -16.65 23.30 -8.89
N VAL A 152 -16.55 23.32 -7.55
CA VAL A 152 -16.00 24.45 -6.78
C VAL A 152 -14.48 24.55 -6.91
N GLY A 153 -13.80 23.44 -7.18
CA GLY A 153 -12.35 23.35 -7.23
C GLY A 153 -11.67 23.12 -5.86
N LEU A 154 -10.37 22.93 -5.90
CA LEU A 154 -9.57 22.59 -4.71
C LEU A 154 -8.85 23.82 -4.18
N LYS A 155 -8.91 24.03 -2.85
CA LYS A 155 -8.18 25.10 -2.15
C LYS A 155 -6.82 24.64 -1.62
N LYS A 156 -6.67 23.35 -1.35
CA LYS A 156 -5.42 22.71 -0.88
C LYS A 156 -5.18 21.42 -1.66
N ARG A 157 -3.95 20.94 -1.65
CA ARG A 157 -3.56 19.65 -2.23
C ARG A 157 -2.44 19.02 -1.41
N LEU A 158 -2.51 17.73 -1.24
CA LEU A 158 -1.37 16.96 -0.80
C LEU A 158 -0.37 16.89 -1.97
N VAL A 159 0.87 17.27 -1.72
CA VAL A 159 1.95 17.25 -2.70
C VAL A 159 3.20 16.63 -2.10
N GLN A 160 4.01 16.03 -2.95
CA GLN A 160 5.29 15.46 -2.56
C GLN A 160 6.40 16.47 -2.87
N PHE A 161 7.32 16.64 -1.92
CA PHE A 161 8.49 17.48 -2.08
C PHE A 161 9.76 16.64 -2.06
N GLN A 162 10.75 17.07 -2.80
CA GLN A 162 12.12 16.59 -2.70
C GLN A 162 12.99 17.74 -2.27
N LEU A 163 13.76 17.54 -1.19
CA LEU A 163 14.72 18.54 -0.74
C LEU A 163 15.89 18.62 -1.74
N GLU A 164 16.33 19.82 -2.04
CA GLU A 164 17.56 20.06 -2.82
C GLU A 164 18.80 19.68 -2.01
N ASP A 165 18.82 20.03 -0.73
CA ASP A 165 19.81 19.56 0.24
C ASP A 165 19.19 18.42 1.06
N PRO A 166 19.69 17.18 0.98
CA PRO A 166 19.13 16.04 1.70
C PRO A 166 19.55 15.99 3.18
N ALA A 167 20.43 16.87 3.65
CA ALA A 167 20.95 16.82 5.02
C ALA A 167 19.94 17.23 6.11
N PRO A 168 19.03 18.22 5.90
CA PRO A 168 18.04 18.57 6.92
C PRO A 168 17.05 17.45 7.14
N LEU A 169 16.81 17.11 8.43
CA LEU A 169 15.72 16.26 8.85
C LEU A 169 14.44 17.10 8.92
N LEU A 170 13.40 16.66 8.22
CA LEU A 170 12.07 17.25 8.29
C LEU A 170 11.23 16.51 9.32
N TYR A 171 10.53 17.27 10.16
CA TYR A 171 9.61 16.73 11.16
C TYR A 171 8.16 16.96 10.75
N HIS A 172 7.31 16.08 11.19
CA HIS A 172 5.86 16.18 10.99
C HIS A 172 5.31 17.49 11.55
N ASN A 173 4.38 18.12 10.84
CA ASN A 173 3.76 19.42 11.16
C ASN A 173 4.67 20.65 11.06
N GLU A 174 5.86 20.55 10.48
CA GLU A 174 6.63 21.77 10.18
C GLU A 174 5.92 22.63 9.13
N PRO A 175 5.90 23.97 9.33
CA PRO A 175 5.21 24.84 8.39
C PRO A 175 5.96 24.99 7.07
N ILE A 176 5.23 24.90 5.98
CA ILE A 176 5.74 25.18 4.63
C ILE A 176 5.52 26.66 4.34
N LEU A 177 6.63 27.38 4.12
CA LEU A 177 6.61 28.80 3.80
C LEU A 177 6.78 29.04 2.28
N ARG A 178 5.97 29.92 1.73
CA ARG A 178 6.12 30.47 0.38
C ARG A 178 6.02 31.98 0.46
N ASP A 179 7.07 32.69 0.01
CA ASP A 179 7.17 34.15 0.07
C ASP A 179 6.90 34.72 1.49
N GLY A 180 7.44 34.03 2.52
CA GLY A 180 7.31 34.39 3.92
C GLY A 180 5.93 34.12 4.54
N LYS A 181 5.03 33.45 3.84
CA LYS A 181 3.67 33.09 4.32
C LYS A 181 3.57 31.58 4.47
N ILE A 182 2.94 31.14 5.55
CA ILE A 182 2.59 29.73 5.74
C ILE A 182 1.54 29.35 4.69
N THR A 183 1.86 28.33 3.89
CA THR A 183 1.00 27.81 2.83
C THR A 183 0.52 26.38 3.06
N GLY A 184 1.12 25.69 4.03
CA GLY A 184 0.79 24.31 4.40
C GLY A 184 1.71 23.82 5.50
N TYR A 185 1.63 22.52 5.74
CA TYR A 185 2.43 21.79 6.74
C TYR A 185 2.90 20.47 6.13
N LEU A 186 4.03 19.95 6.66
CA LEU A 186 4.56 18.64 6.33
C LEU A 186 3.76 17.52 7.00
#